data_b089559c2b780e26a729ba9934f90b36
#
_entry.id   b089559c2b780e26a729ba9934f90b36
#
_cell.length_a   1.000
_cell.length_b   1.000
_cell.length_c   1.000
_cell.angle_alpha   90.00
_cell.angle_beta   90.00
_cell.angle_gamma   90.00
#
_symmetry.space_group_name_H-M   'P 1'
#
loop_
_entity.id
_entity.type
_entity.pdbx_description
1 polymer ?
#
loop_
_entity_poly.entity_id
_entity_poly.type
_entity_poly.pdbx_seq_one_letter_code
_entity_poly.pdbx_strand_id
1 'polypeptide(L)'
;MTDLPLRSKTTFGFHSKFPDPTSARCAVELAHKSGFNAPAVGDHLSFPLPIDDPLLQLAQVATLSDRLYVHTSVYLLPLRHPLAVAKQVATLERIAGGRLIFGVGA
;
A
#
# COMPACT_ATOMS: atom_id res chain seq x y z
N MET A 1 6.50 -12.71 28.63
CA MET A 1 6.56 -12.34 27.20
C MET A 1 5.19 -12.59 26.60
N THR A 2 4.62 -11.59 25.97
CA THR A 2 3.32 -11.75 25.29
C THR A 2 3.56 -12.35 23.91
N ASP A 3 2.92 -13.46 23.59
CA ASP A 3 3.00 -14.02 22.25
C ASP A 3 2.34 -13.07 21.25
N LEU A 4 3.09 -12.68 20.22
CA LEU A 4 2.52 -11.91 19.13
C LEU A 4 1.58 -12.80 18.31
N PRO A 5 0.38 -12.33 18.02
CA PRO A 5 -0.54 -13.11 17.18
C PRO A 5 0.05 -13.21 15.78
N LEU A 6 0.61 -14.35 15.46
CA LEU A 6 1.09 -14.64 14.12
C LEU A 6 -0.07 -15.19 13.27
N ARG A 7 -0.09 -14.82 12.00
CA ARG A 7 -1.05 -15.39 11.07
C ARG A 7 -0.78 -16.89 10.90
N SER A 8 -1.81 -17.70 10.90
CA SER A 8 -1.71 -19.14 10.67
C SER A 8 -1.26 -19.50 9.26
N LYS A 9 -1.36 -18.54 8.32
CA LYS A 9 -1.00 -18.72 6.92
C LYS A 9 -0.06 -17.60 6.47
N THR A 10 1.05 -17.97 5.83
CA THR A 10 1.97 -17.02 5.20
C THR A 10 1.28 -16.34 4.03
N THR A 11 1.45 -15.03 3.94
CA THR A 11 0.99 -14.22 2.82
C THR A 11 2.17 -13.59 2.11
N PHE A 12 2.06 -13.37 0.81
CA PHE A 12 3.12 -12.81 -0.01
C PHE A 12 2.69 -11.48 -0.59
N GLY A 13 3.55 -10.47 -0.44
CA GLY A 13 3.40 -9.19 -1.09
C GLY A 13 4.37 -9.03 -2.25
N PHE A 14 4.21 -7.98 -3.02
CA PHE A 14 5.14 -7.59 -4.06
C PHE A 14 5.24 -6.06 -4.13
N HIS A 15 6.42 -5.58 -4.44
CA HIS A 15 6.69 -4.15 -4.57
C HIS A 15 6.59 -3.74 -6.04
N SER A 16 5.83 -2.69 -6.32
CA SER A 16 5.64 -2.19 -7.68
C SER A 16 5.29 -0.71 -7.71
N LYS A 17 5.02 -0.21 -8.90
CA LYS A 17 4.50 1.14 -9.15
C LYS A 17 3.15 1.02 -9.85
N PHE A 18 2.24 1.92 -9.51
CA PHE A 18 0.91 1.97 -10.09
C PHE A 18 0.64 3.40 -10.59
N PRO A 19 1.33 3.84 -11.65
CA PRO A 19 1.28 5.24 -12.09
C PRO A 19 -0.06 5.65 -12.69
N ASP A 20 -0.85 4.69 -13.12
CA ASP A 20 -2.13 4.95 -13.80
C ASP A 20 -3.12 3.79 -13.57
N PRO A 21 -4.42 4.02 -13.87
CA PRO A 21 -5.44 2.99 -13.65
C PRO A 21 -5.23 1.70 -14.45
N THR A 22 -4.64 1.77 -15.64
CA THR A 22 -4.38 0.58 -16.46
C THR A 22 -3.33 -0.30 -15.82
N SER A 23 -2.21 0.29 -15.39
CA SER A 23 -1.15 -0.42 -14.66
C SER A 23 -1.67 -1.04 -13.37
N ALA A 24 -2.49 -0.30 -12.64
CA ALA A 24 -3.10 -0.80 -11.40
C ALA A 24 -4.02 -2.00 -11.66
N ARG A 25 -4.85 -1.96 -12.69
CA ARG A 25 -5.72 -3.09 -13.06
C ARG A 25 -4.92 -4.32 -13.45
N CYS A 26 -3.90 -4.15 -14.29
CA CYS A 26 -3.02 -5.28 -14.68
C CYS A 26 -2.35 -5.91 -13.47
N ALA A 27 -1.85 -5.11 -12.54
CA ALA A 27 -1.21 -5.60 -11.33
C ALA A 27 -2.19 -6.36 -10.42
N VAL A 28 -3.41 -5.86 -10.27
CA VAL A 28 -4.46 -6.52 -9.49
C VAL A 28 -4.85 -7.87 -10.09
N GLU A 29 -5.06 -7.92 -11.41
CA GLU A 29 -5.38 -9.16 -12.10
C GLU A 29 -4.27 -10.20 -11.96
N LEU A 30 -3.02 -9.77 -12.15
CA LEU A 30 -1.87 -10.65 -12.02
C LEU A 30 -1.71 -11.15 -10.58
N ALA A 31 -1.90 -10.29 -9.58
CA ALA A 31 -1.87 -10.68 -8.18
C ALA A 31 -2.94 -11.73 -7.85
N HIS A 32 -4.16 -11.54 -8.36
CA HIS A 32 -5.24 -12.52 -8.19
C HIS A 32 -4.91 -13.89 -8.79
N LYS A 33 -4.33 -13.90 -9.99
CA LYS A 33 -3.94 -15.15 -10.68
C LYS A 33 -2.76 -15.84 -10.02
N SER A 34 -1.83 -15.07 -9.46
CA SER A 34 -0.55 -15.58 -8.92
C SER A 34 -0.58 -15.88 -7.43
N GLY A 35 -1.67 -15.56 -6.73
CA GLY A 35 -1.81 -15.80 -5.31
C GLY A 35 -1.11 -14.79 -4.41
N PHE A 36 -0.64 -13.64 -4.93
CA PHE A 36 -0.13 -12.55 -4.13
C PHE A 36 -1.27 -11.84 -3.37
N ASN A 37 -0.95 -11.31 -2.19
CA ASN A 37 -1.94 -10.77 -1.26
C ASN A 37 -1.81 -9.27 -1.01
N ALA A 38 -0.60 -8.70 -1.18
CA ALA A 38 -0.33 -7.34 -0.76
C ALA A 38 0.59 -6.60 -1.75
N PRO A 39 0.04 -5.88 -2.72
CA PRO A 39 0.82 -4.92 -3.48
C PRO A 39 1.33 -3.81 -2.55
N ALA A 40 2.61 -3.49 -2.69
CA ALA A 40 3.30 -2.50 -1.89
C ALA A 40 3.94 -1.43 -2.76
N VAL A 41 4.01 -0.21 -2.24
CA VAL A 41 4.68 0.92 -2.88
C VAL A 41 5.70 1.55 -1.94
N GLY A 42 6.80 2.05 -2.51
CA GLY A 42 7.78 2.88 -1.82
C GLY A 42 7.42 4.35 -1.86
N ASP A 43 8.16 5.14 -1.10
CA ASP A 43 7.94 6.55 -0.97
C ASP A 43 9.25 7.33 -1.05
N HIS A 44 9.30 8.33 -1.94
CA HIS A 44 10.38 9.29 -2.05
C HIS A 44 9.80 10.65 -2.46
N LEU A 45 10.13 11.71 -1.73
CA LEU A 45 9.72 13.07 -2.11
C LEU A 45 10.62 13.66 -3.18
N SER A 46 11.90 13.32 -3.15
CA SER A 46 12.87 13.72 -4.16
C SER A 46 13.79 12.55 -4.47
N PHE A 47 13.81 12.13 -5.73
CA PHE A 47 14.56 10.96 -6.16
C PHE A 47 14.92 11.13 -7.65
N PRO A 48 16.06 10.59 -8.13
CA PRO A 48 16.46 10.72 -9.53
C PRO A 48 15.47 10.14 -10.55
N LEU A 49 14.66 9.18 -10.11
CA LEU A 49 13.58 8.60 -10.92
C LEU A 49 12.24 9.07 -10.40
N PRO A 50 11.22 9.24 -11.26
CA PRO A 50 9.88 9.61 -10.81
C PRO A 50 9.27 8.53 -9.92
N ILE A 51 8.91 8.92 -8.71
CA ILE A 51 8.18 8.10 -7.75
C ILE A 51 6.90 8.86 -7.38
N ASP A 52 5.78 8.30 -7.73
CA ASP A 52 4.48 8.91 -7.46
C ASP A 52 4.10 8.79 -5.97
N ASP A 53 3.18 9.62 -5.52
CA ASP A 53 2.71 9.58 -4.13
C ASP A 53 2.16 8.20 -3.77
N PRO A 54 2.66 7.58 -2.68
CA PRO A 54 2.30 6.21 -2.35
C PRO A 54 0.82 6.03 -1.98
N LEU A 55 0.22 6.97 -1.26
CA LEU A 55 -1.17 6.84 -0.83
C LEU A 55 -2.14 6.97 -2.00
N LEU A 56 -1.82 7.83 -2.96
CA LEU A 56 -2.64 7.97 -4.17
C LEU A 56 -2.54 6.74 -5.08
N GLN A 57 -1.34 6.17 -5.22
CA GLN A 57 -1.17 4.91 -5.95
C GLN A 57 -1.98 3.78 -5.31
N LEU A 58 -1.90 3.64 -3.99
CA LEU A 58 -2.63 2.60 -3.27
C LEU A 58 -4.14 2.80 -3.28
N ALA A 59 -4.61 4.04 -3.34
CA ALA A 59 -6.04 4.31 -3.48
C ALA A 59 -6.61 3.73 -4.78
N GLN A 60 -5.87 3.79 -5.88
CA GLN A 60 -6.27 3.14 -7.12
C GLN A 60 -6.42 1.63 -6.94
N VAL A 61 -5.41 0.99 -6.37
CA VAL A 61 -5.42 -0.47 -6.14
C VAL A 61 -6.54 -0.88 -5.20
N ALA A 62 -6.77 -0.11 -4.13
CA ALA A 62 -7.79 -0.41 -3.13
C ALA A 62 -9.22 -0.46 -3.72
N THR A 63 -9.49 0.35 -4.74
CA THR A 63 -10.80 0.36 -5.41
C THR A 63 -11.00 -0.78 -6.42
N LEU A 64 -9.91 -1.42 -6.83
CA LEU A 64 -9.94 -2.46 -7.86
C LEU A 64 -10.03 -3.89 -7.30
N SER A 65 -9.87 -4.03 -5.99
CA SER A 65 -9.93 -5.33 -5.33
C SER A 65 -10.56 -5.18 -3.94
N ASP A 66 -11.42 -6.13 -3.59
CA ASP A 66 -11.98 -6.26 -2.25
C ASP A 66 -11.19 -7.26 -1.38
N ARG A 67 -10.13 -7.84 -1.92
CA ARG A 67 -9.35 -8.91 -1.30
C ARG A 67 -7.90 -8.53 -0.99
N LEU A 68 -7.25 -7.76 -1.87
CA LEU A 68 -5.84 -7.42 -1.71
C LEU A 68 -5.64 -6.39 -0.59
N TYR A 69 -4.63 -6.61 0.23
CA TYR A 69 -4.10 -5.61 1.15
C TYR A 69 -3.27 -4.60 0.37
N VAL A 70 -3.36 -3.34 0.71
CA VAL A 70 -2.52 -2.28 0.16
C VAL A 70 -1.49 -1.84 1.21
N HIS A 71 -0.23 -1.70 0.80
CA HIS A 71 0.89 -1.62 1.74
C HIS A 71 1.88 -0.52 1.35
N THR A 72 2.20 0.37 2.29
CA THR A 72 3.34 1.28 2.12
C THR A 72 4.61 0.62 2.66
N SER A 73 5.65 0.54 1.83
CA SER A 73 6.90 -0.09 2.20
C SER A 73 8.11 0.75 1.72
N VAL A 74 8.43 1.78 2.44
CA VAL A 74 7.77 2.36 3.61
C VAL A 74 7.35 3.79 3.32
N TYR A 75 6.44 4.35 4.11
CA TYR A 75 6.04 5.75 4.04
C TYR A 75 7.00 6.61 4.88
N LEU A 76 7.54 7.66 4.30
CA LEU A 76 8.49 8.55 4.98
C LEU A 76 7.74 9.59 5.84
N LEU A 77 7.20 9.12 6.95
CA LEU A 77 6.36 9.91 7.84
C LEU A 77 7.03 11.20 8.37
N PRO A 78 8.34 11.22 8.73
CA PRO A 78 9.00 12.43 9.23
C PRO A 78 9.00 13.62 8.25
N LEU A 79 8.79 13.37 6.97
CA LEU A 79 8.80 14.41 5.93
C LEU A 79 7.44 15.10 5.74
N ARG A 80 6.43 14.74 6.52
CA ARG A 80 5.06 15.25 6.36
C ARG A 80 4.49 15.71 7.68
N HIS A 81 3.47 16.56 7.58
CA HIS A 81 2.72 16.97 8.77
C HIS A 81 1.84 15.80 9.26
N PRO A 82 1.99 15.36 10.51
CA PRO A 82 1.33 14.15 10.99
C PRO A 82 -0.21 14.23 10.98
N LEU A 83 -0.78 15.41 11.21
CA LEU A 83 -2.23 15.57 11.17
C LEU A 83 -2.80 15.35 9.76
N ALA A 84 -2.13 15.89 8.74
CA ALA A 84 -2.53 15.68 7.36
C ALA A 84 -2.44 14.21 6.97
N VAL A 85 -1.35 13.55 7.36
CA VAL A 85 -1.14 12.12 7.12
C VAL A 85 -2.21 11.28 7.82
N ALA A 86 -2.53 11.58 9.07
CA ALA A 86 -3.56 10.87 9.82
C ALA A 86 -4.91 10.90 9.08
N LYS A 87 -5.27 12.04 8.51
CA LYS A 87 -6.49 12.19 7.71
C LYS A 87 -6.45 11.37 6.42
N GLN A 88 -5.33 11.41 5.71
CA GLN A 88 -5.14 10.66 4.47
C GLN A 88 -5.18 9.15 4.71
N VAL A 89 -4.47 8.68 5.73
CA VAL A 89 -4.43 7.27 6.11
C VAL A 89 -5.80 6.76 6.55
N ALA A 90 -6.52 7.53 7.37
CA ALA A 90 -7.87 7.16 7.78
C ALA A 90 -8.83 7.06 6.58
N THR A 91 -8.68 7.95 5.60
CA THR A 91 -9.46 7.92 4.37
C THR A 91 -9.13 6.70 3.53
N LEU A 92 -7.84 6.42 3.33
CA LEU A 92 -7.41 5.25 2.57
C LEU A 92 -7.82 3.93 3.23
N GLU A 93 -7.71 3.85 4.56
CA GLU A 93 -8.18 2.68 5.32
C GLU A 93 -9.67 2.41 5.08
N ARG A 94 -10.47 3.47 5.04
CA ARG A 94 -11.90 3.35 4.74
C ARG A 94 -12.16 2.93 3.30
N ILE A 95 -11.44 3.50 2.33
CA ILE A 95 -11.52 3.09 0.92
C ILE A 95 -11.13 1.62 0.76
N ALA A 96 -10.09 1.20 1.47
CA ALA A 96 -9.59 -0.17 1.42
C ALA A 96 -10.42 -1.16 2.26
N GLY A 97 -11.42 -0.69 2.99
CA GLY A 97 -12.24 -1.58 3.82
C GLY A 97 -11.47 -2.33 4.89
N GLY A 98 -10.50 -1.67 5.53
CA GLY A 98 -9.67 -2.27 6.59
C GLY A 98 -8.48 -3.09 6.07
N ARG A 99 -8.11 -2.95 4.80
CA ARG A 99 -7.03 -3.72 4.18
C ARG A 99 -5.75 -2.90 3.96
N LEU A 100 -5.55 -1.82 4.71
CA LEU A 100 -4.34 -1.02 4.67
C LEU A 100 -3.30 -1.55 5.64
N ILE A 101 -2.08 -1.73 5.16
CA ILE A 101 -0.88 -1.93 5.98
C ILE A 101 -0.03 -0.67 5.83
N PHE A 102 0.01 0.14 6.88
CA PHE A 102 0.73 1.40 6.86
C PHE A 102 2.12 1.23 7.46
N GLY A 103 3.08 0.82 6.61
CA GLY A 103 4.48 0.72 6.99
C GLY A 103 5.14 2.09 6.95
N VAL A 104 5.85 2.45 8.02
CA VAL A 104 6.52 3.75 8.16
C VAL A 104 8.02 3.59 8.32
N GLY A 105 8.76 4.57 7.87
CA GLY A 105 10.21 4.63 7.97
C GLY A 105 10.70 6.08 8.01
N ALA A 106 12.02 6.23 8.12
CA ALA A 106 12.70 7.53 8.16
C ALA A 106 13.81 7.61 7.10
#